data_0d825a91570823b7adca8b5266e4ca43
#
_entry.id   0d825a91570823b7adca8b5266e4ca43
#
_cell.length_a   1.000
_cell.length_b   1.000
_cell.length_c   1.000
_cell.angle_alpha   90.00
_cell.angle_beta   90.00
_cell.angle_gamma   90.00
#
_symmetry.space_group_name_H-M   'P 1'
#
loop_
_entity.id
_entity.type
_entity.pdbx_description
1 polymer ?
#
loop_
_entity_poly.entity_id
_entity_poly.type
_entity_poly.pdbx_seq_one_letter_code
_entity_poly.pdbx_strand_id
1 'polypeptide(L)'
;TWKKVYQSNRPYETTWKVSFPSEKVGYVSIQSYNPDPNVKQQRVAKTTDGGETWKEINLVEDAGARQFGIGFIDEQHGFVGTMNSGYETKDGGLNWSPINLGMACNKIRIYKDANGKVFGYAIGVDVMKY
;
A
#
# COMPACT_ATOMS: atom_id res chain seq x y z
N THR A 1 -13.93 21.60 2.89
CA THR A 1 -14.08 21.08 4.26
C THR A 1 -13.55 19.65 4.35
N TRP A 2 -12.69 19.38 5.33
CA TRP A 2 -12.15 18.03 5.58
C TRP A 2 -13.09 17.26 6.49
N LYS A 3 -13.36 15.99 6.15
CA LYS A 3 -14.11 15.07 7.01
C LYS A 3 -13.33 13.76 7.17
N LYS A 4 -13.47 13.13 8.34
CA LYS A 4 -12.88 11.81 8.56
C LYS A 4 -13.72 10.75 7.84
N VAL A 5 -13.08 9.92 7.00
CA VAL A 5 -13.75 8.86 6.22
C VAL A 5 -13.27 7.46 6.60
N TYR A 6 -12.11 7.34 7.27
CA TYR A 6 -11.57 6.04 7.66
C TYR A 6 -10.59 6.14 8.82
N GLN A 7 -10.56 5.09 9.63
CA GLN A 7 -9.60 4.86 10.71
C GLN A 7 -9.63 3.36 11.07
N SER A 8 -8.45 2.74 11.27
CA SER A 8 -8.38 1.32 11.61
C SER A 8 -8.90 0.99 13.01
N ASN A 9 -8.81 1.94 13.92
CA ASN A 9 -9.22 1.80 15.34
C ASN A 9 -8.44 0.74 16.13
N ARG A 10 -7.30 0.27 15.61
CA ARG A 10 -6.42 -0.65 16.33
C ARG A 10 -5.21 0.08 16.90
N PRO A 11 -4.70 -0.34 18.08
CA PRO A 11 -3.51 0.27 18.65
C PRO A 11 -2.29 0.07 17.74
N TYR A 12 -1.40 1.06 17.76
CA TYR A 12 -0.15 1.06 16.98
C TYR A 12 -0.33 1.05 15.47
N GLU A 13 -1.52 1.35 14.96
CA GLU A 13 -1.77 1.46 13.52
C GLU A 13 -2.04 2.91 13.12
N THR A 14 -1.50 3.29 11.97
CA THR A 14 -1.77 4.58 11.33
C THR A 14 -1.89 4.41 9.83
N THR A 15 -2.74 5.19 9.20
CA THR A 15 -2.74 5.30 7.75
C THR A 15 -1.51 6.09 7.31
N TRP A 16 -0.80 5.59 6.31
CA TRP A 16 0.51 6.16 5.96
C TRP A 16 0.57 6.78 4.58
N LYS A 17 0.24 6.01 3.55
CA LYS A 17 0.27 6.47 2.16
C LYS A 17 -1.02 6.10 1.46
N VAL A 18 -1.38 6.88 0.46
CA VAL A 18 -2.60 6.70 -0.32
C VAL A 18 -2.26 6.70 -1.82
N SER A 19 -2.96 5.86 -2.57
CA SER A 19 -2.86 5.78 -4.02
C SER A 19 -4.26 5.64 -4.63
N PHE A 20 -4.62 6.52 -5.54
CA PHE A 20 -5.88 6.47 -6.28
C PHE A 20 -5.57 6.31 -7.78
N PRO A 21 -5.60 5.07 -8.30
CA PRO A 21 -5.42 4.83 -9.73
C PRO A 21 -6.61 5.31 -10.57
N SER A 22 -7.76 5.56 -9.96
CA SER A 22 -8.94 6.14 -10.60
C SER A 22 -9.70 7.00 -9.59
N GLU A 23 -10.75 7.70 -10.05
CA GLU A 23 -11.57 8.52 -9.16
C GLU A 23 -12.32 7.69 -8.11
N LYS A 24 -12.67 6.44 -8.43
CA LYS A 24 -13.47 5.57 -7.57
C LYS A 24 -12.64 4.62 -6.73
N VAL A 25 -11.55 4.09 -7.26
CA VAL A 25 -10.77 3.05 -6.60
C VAL A 25 -9.50 3.64 -6.01
N GLY A 26 -9.33 3.43 -4.70
CA GLY A 26 -8.17 3.89 -3.96
C GLY A 26 -7.71 2.87 -2.93
N TYR A 27 -6.46 3.02 -2.53
CA TYR A 27 -5.80 2.14 -1.56
C TYR A 27 -5.01 2.96 -0.57
N VAL A 28 -5.04 2.54 0.69
CA VAL A 28 -4.28 3.16 1.79
C VAL A 28 -3.47 2.10 2.48
N SER A 29 -2.17 2.35 2.66
CA SER A 29 -1.34 1.48 3.50
C SER A 29 -1.64 1.77 4.97
N ILE A 30 -1.83 0.70 5.74
CA ILE A 30 -2.01 0.76 7.20
C ILE A 30 -0.69 0.34 7.81
N GLN A 31 0.11 1.32 8.23
CA GLN A 31 1.37 1.02 8.90
C GLN A 31 1.09 0.51 10.31
N SER A 32 1.65 -0.65 10.64
CA SER A 32 1.59 -1.21 11.98
C SER A 32 2.97 -1.21 12.61
N TYR A 33 3.09 -0.64 13.80
CA TYR A 33 4.32 -0.67 14.59
C TYR A 33 4.08 -1.28 15.97
N ASN A 34 3.14 -2.24 16.04
CA ASN A 34 2.85 -2.98 17.26
C ASN A 34 4.10 -3.74 17.72
N PRO A 35 4.54 -3.58 18.98
CA PRO A 35 5.72 -4.26 19.48
C PRO A 35 5.51 -5.75 19.76
N ASP A 36 4.24 -6.22 19.81
CA ASP A 36 3.92 -7.62 20.08
C ASP A 36 4.18 -8.46 18.81
N PRO A 37 5.16 -9.39 18.83
CA PRO A 37 5.46 -10.22 17.66
C PRO A 37 4.37 -11.22 17.32
N ASN A 38 3.39 -11.44 18.19
CA ASN A 38 2.24 -12.29 17.91
C ASN A 38 1.15 -11.58 17.10
N VAL A 39 1.19 -10.26 17.01
CA VAL A 39 0.30 -9.46 16.15
C VAL A 39 0.91 -9.41 14.76
N LYS A 40 0.55 -10.37 13.92
CA LYS A 40 1.21 -10.61 12.62
C LYS A 40 0.43 -10.04 11.43
N GLN A 41 -0.87 -9.86 11.56
CA GLN A 41 -1.71 -9.48 10.43
C GLN A 41 -1.43 -8.05 9.98
N GLN A 42 -1.08 -7.90 8.70
CA GLN A 42 -0.88 -6.63 8.04
C GLN A 42 -1.96 -6.43 6.98
N ARG A 43 -2.49 -5.22 6.87
CA ARG A 43 -3.65 -4.91 6.02
C ARG A 43 -3.42 -3.64 5.23
N VAL A 44 -4.13 -3.52 4.13
CA VAL A 44 -4.38 -2.26 3.42
C VAL A 44 -5.88 -1.98 3.45
N ALA A 45 -6.26 -0.73 3.30
CA ALA A 45 -7.66 -0.36 3.13
C ALA A 45 -7.91 -0.02 1.67
N LYS A 46 -9.07 -0.45 1.15
CA LYS A 46 -9.50 -0.23 -0.23
C LYS A 46 -10.85 0.46 -0.27
N THR A 47 -11.00 1.43 -1.12
CA THR A 47 -12.28 2.05 -1.47
C THR A 47 -12.63 1.76 -2.93
N THR A 48 -13.93 1.65 -3.22
CA THR A 48 -14.46 1.54 -4.58
C THR A 48 -15.52 2.60 -4.89
N ASP A 49 -15.68 3.56 -3.99
CA ASP A 49 -16.67 4.65 -4.09
C ASP A 49 -16.05 6.04 -3.89
N GLY A 50 -14.81 6.20 -4.29
CA GLY A 50 -14.13 7.48 -4.20
C GLY A 50 -13.74 7.90 -2.79
N GLY A 51 -13.60 6.95 -1.88
CA GLY A 51 -13.15 7.21 -0.51
C GLY A 51 -14.27 7.45 0.49
N GLU A 52 -15.53 7.29 0.10
CA GLU A 52 -16.66 7.46 1.04
C GLU A 52 -16.71 6.30 2.05
N THR A 53 -16.50 5.05 1.56
CA THR A 53 -16.39 3.86 2.41
C THR A 53 -15.11 3.09 2.10
N TRP A 54 -14.61 2.38 3.10
CA TRP A 54 -13.34 1.66 3.03
C TRP A 54 -13.50 0.25 3.58
N LYS A 55 -12.87 -0.70 2.92
CA LYS A 55 -12.80 -2.10 3.35
C LYS A 55 -11.34 -2.48 3.56
N GLU A 56 -11.03 -3.10 4.70
CA GLU A 56 -9.71 -3.63 4.95
C GLU A 56 -9.53 -4.97 4.23
N ILE A 57 -8.37 -5.15 3.62
CA ILE A 57 -7.98 -6.39 2.94
C ILE A 57 -6.62 -6.85 3.49
N ASN A 58 -6.47 -8.16 3.61
CA ASN A 58 -5.26 -8.76 4.14
C ASN A 58 -4.11 -8.60 3.13
N LEU A 59 -2.94 -8.26 3.64
CA LEU A 59 -1.70 -8.22 2.88
C LEU A 59 -0.87 -9.47 3.19
N VAL A 60 -0.45 -9.64 4.43
CA VAL A 60 0.44 -10.71 4.85
C VAL A 60 0.35 -10.89 6.36
N GLU A 61 0.70 -12.09 6.84
CA GLU A 61 0.87 -12.38 8.25
C GLU A 61 2.35 -12.37 8.62
N ASP A 62 2.89 -11.19 8.83
CA ASP A 62 4.29 -10.97 9.22
C ASP A 62 4.39 -9.69 10.06
N ALA A 63 4.66 -9.84 11.35
CA ALA A 63 4.82 -8.71 12.26
C ALA A 63 5.96 -7.76 11.85
N GLY A 64 6.95 -8.27 11.13
CA GLY A 64 8.10 -7.49 10.67
C GLY A 64 7.85 -6.71 9.38
N ALA A 65 6.78 -6.97 8.68
CA ALA A 65 6.52 -6.31 7.39
C ALA A 65 6.31 -4.81 7.54
N ARG A 66 5.52 -4.36 8.52
CA ARG A 66 5.33 -2.94 8.85
C ARG A 66 5.21 -2.07 7.60
N GLN A 67 4.21 -2.33 6.76
CA GLN A 67 4.10 -1.70 5.45
C GLN A 67 4.16 -0.18 5.50
N PHE A 68 4.77 0.40 4.48
CA PHE A 68 5.00 1.85 4.39
C PHE A 68 4.47 2.45 3.10
N GLY A 69 5.13 2.17 1.96
CA GLY A 69 4.78 2.74 0.66
C GLY A 69 3.61 2.03 0.01
N ILE A 70 2.89 2.74 -0.83
CA ILE A 70 1.86 2.14 -1.69
C ILE A 70 1.82 2.91 -3.01
N GLY A 71 1.62 2.17 -4.11
CA GLY A 71 1.46 2.77 -5.43
C GLY A 71 0.79 1.79 -6.37
N PHE A 72 -0.20 2.24 -7.12
CA PHE A 72 -0.95 1.43 -8.07
C PHE A 72 -0.80 1.98 -9.49
N ILE A 73 -0.60 1.07 -10.44
CA ILE A 73 -0.54 1.38 -11.88
C ILE A 73 -1.95 1.60 -12.42
N ASP A 74 -2.86 0.72 -12.02
CA ASP A 74 -4.29 0.76 -12.34
C ASP A 74 -5.09 0.19 -11.16
N GLU A 75 -6.39 0.01 -11.33
CA GLU A 75 -7.28 -0.46 -10.25
C GLU A 75 -6.94 -1.86 -9.73
N GLN A 76 -6.22 -2.68 -10.51
CA GLN A 76 -5.92 -4.07 -10.19
C GLN A 76 -4.45 -4.30 -9.84
N HIS A 77 -3.53 -3.52 -10.43
CA HIS A 77 -2.10 -3.77 -10.34
C HIS A 77 -1.40 -2.72 -9.49
N GLY A 78 -0.82 -3.15 -8.38
CA GLY A 78 -0.13 -2.24 -7.48
C GLY A 78 0.89 -2.93 -6.58
N PHE A 79 1.53 -2.08 -5.76
CA PHE A 79 2.66 -2.46 -4.93
C PHE A 79 2.53 -1.87 -3.53
N VAL A 80 2.97 -2.63 -2.54
CA VAL A 80 3.12 -2.17 -1.17
C VAL A 80 4.56 -2.40 -0.74
N GLY A 81 5.23 -1.34 -0.31
CA GLY A 81 6.57 -1.43 0.27
C GLY A 81 6.51 -1.80 1.75
N THR A 82 7.48 -2.59 2.18
CA THR A 82 7.59 -3.03 3.57
C THR A 82 8.98 -2.75 4.13
N MET A 83 9.20 -3.10 5.41
CA MET A 83 10.51 -2.95 6.05
C MET A 83 11.59 -3.76 5.32
N ASN A 84 11.28 -4.99 4.93
CA ASN A 84 12.28 -5.91 4.37
C ASN A 84 12.26 -5.98 2.84
N SER A 85 11.15 -5.64 2.19
CA SER A 85 11.02 -5.68 0.74
C SER A 85 9.67 -5.09 0.29
N GLY A 86 8.78 -5.94 -0.25
CA GLY A 86 7.44 -5.50 -0.67
C GLY A 86 6.60 -6.62 -1.25
N TYR A 87 5.41 -6.23 -1.68
CA TYR A 87 4.41 -7.12 -2.25
C TYR A 87 3.77 -6.49 -3.47
N GLU A 88 3.40 -7.34 -4.42
CA GLU A 88 2.69 -6.97 -5.65
C GLU A 88 1.33 -7.65 -5.69
N THR A 89 0.30 -6.94 -6.09
CA THR A 89 -1.01 -7.50 -6.45
C THR A 89 -1.31 -7.22 -7.92
N LYS A 90 -1.98 -8.16 -8.56
CA LYS A 90 -2.48 -8.02 -9.94
C LYS A 90 -4.00 -8.23 -10.04
N ASP A 91 -4.66 -8.35 -8.91
CA ASP A 91 -6.10 -8.65 -8.80
C ASP A 91 -6.81 -7.73 -7.80
N GLY A 92 -6.32 -6.51 -7.65
CA GLY A 92 -6.97 -5.51 -6.80
C GLY A 92 -6.85 -5.79 -5.31
N GLY A 93 -5.78 -6.50 -4.91
CA GLY A 93 -5.49 -6.77 -3.50
C GLY A 93 -6.09 -8.04 -2.95
N LEU A 94 -6.70 -8.90 -3.80
CA LEU A 94 -7.20 -10.21 -3.36
C LEU A 94 -6.04 -11.16 -3.05
N ASN A 95 -4.98 -11.11 -3.86
CA ASN A 95 -3.75 -11.88 -3.65
C ASN A 95 -2.52 -11.00 -3.78
N TRP A 96 -1.52 -11.30 -2.96
CA TRP A 96 -0.26 -10.55 -2.93
C TRP A 96 0.92 -11.51 -3.05
N SER A 97 1.89 -11.15 -3.85
CA SER A 97 3.13 -11.92 -4.05
C SER A 97 4.33 -11.10 -3.64
N PRO A 98 5.34 -11.69 -2.97
CA PRO A 98 6.56 -10.99 -2.62
C PRO A 98 7.30 -10.48 -3.86
N ILE A 99 7.83 -9.26 -3.75
CA ILE A 99 8.70 -8.69 -4.78
C ILE A 99 9.81 -7.87 -4.10
N ASN A 100 10.91 -7.66 -4.79
CA ASN A 100 12.00 -6.84 -4.26
C ASN A 100 11.76 -5.37 -4.55
N LEU A 101 11.45 -4.62 -3.50
CA LEU A 101 11.33 -3.15 -3.53
C LEU A 101 12.41 -2.46 -2.68
N GLY A 102 13.47 -3.17 -2.33
CA GLY A 102 14.49 -2.67 -1.41
C GLY A 102 14.00 -2.65 0.04
N MET A 103 14.87 -2.23 0.94
CA MET A 103 14.55 -2.17 2.38
C MET A 103 13.86 -0.86 2.75
N ALA A 104 12.94 -0.93 3.71
CA ALA A 104 12.21 0.21 4.26
C ALA A 104 11.57 1.07 3.17
N CYS A 105 10.96 0.42 2.19
CA CYS A 105 10.31 1.08 1.06
C CYS A 105 9.11 1.89 1.56
N ASN A 106 9.29 3.20 1.69
CA ASN A 106 8.31 4.07 2.34
C ASN A 106 7.53 4.96 1.37
N LYS A 107 7.91 4.98 0.09
CA LYS A 107 7.21 5.79 -0.91
C LYS A 107 7.33 5.16 -2.29
N ILE A 108 6.21 5.08 -2.99
CA ILE A 108 6.13 4.59 -4.36
C ILE A 108 5.43 5.66 -5.20
N ARG A 109 6.04 6.03 -6.31
CA ARG A 109 5.48 6.98 -7.28
C ARG A 109 5.36 6.31 -8.63
N ILE A 110 4.16 6.33 -9.18
CA ILE A 110 3.86 5.78 -10.49
C ILE A 110 3.52 6.94 -11.43
N TYR A 111 4.06 6.88 -12.62
CA TYR A 111 3.87 7.89 -13.65
C TYR A 111 3.46 7.23 -14.96
N LYS A 112 2.70 7.96 -15.77
CA LYS A 112 2.41 7.59 -17.17
C LYS A 112 2.85 8.75 -18.05
N ASP A 113 3.56 8.42 -19.13
CA ASP A 113 3.89 9.44 -20.14
C ASP A 113 2.70 9.72 -21.07
N ALA A 114 2.88 10.63 -22.02
CA ALA A 114 1.83 11.00 -22.98
C ALA A 114 1.35 9.83 -23.85
N ASN A 115 2.16 8.78 -24.00
CA ASN A 115 1.84 7.57 -24.77
C ASN A 115 1.27 6.45 -23.89
N GLY A 116 1.07 6.71 -22.59
CA GLY A 116 0.57 5.72 -21.64
C GLY A 116 1.62 4.74 -21.13
N LYS A 117 2.92 4.95 -21.44
CA LYS A 117 4.00 4.13 -20.89
C LYS A 117 4.12 4.37 -19.38
N VAL A 118 4.11 3.28 -18.62
CA VAL A 118 4.22 3.31 -17.16
C VAL A 118 5.71 3.27 -16.77
N PHE A 119 6.06 4.13 -15.84
CA PHE A 119 7.32 4.07 -15.12
C PHE A 119 7.11 4.49 -13.68
N GLY A 120 8.00 4.06 -12.80
CA GLY A 120 7.84 4.36 -11.39
C GLY A 120 9.13 4.22 -10.60
N TYR A 121 9.08 4.74 -9.39
CA TYR A 121 10.18 4.67 -8.45
C TYR A 121 9.65 4.29 -7.07
N ALA A 122 10.37 3.40 -6.42
CA ALA A 122 10.18 3.07 -5.02
C ALA A 122 11.43 3.48 -4.26
N ILE A 123 11.25 4.13 -3.13
CA ILE A 123 12.37 4.61 -2.31
C ILE A 123 12.24 4.15 -0.86
N GLY A 124 13.37 3.82 -0.31
CA GLY A 124 13.60 3.50 1.10
C GLY A 124 15.09 3.68 1.35
N VAL A 125 15.75 2.62 1.77
CA VAL A 125 17.23 2.59 1.80
C VAL A 125 17.78 2.68 0.38
N ASP A 126 17.11 2.04 -0.58
CA ASP A 126 17.48 2.05 -1.99
C ASP A 126 16.50 2.87 -2.82
N VAL A 127 16.91 3.20 -4.05
CA VAL A 127 16.02 3.72 -5.09
C VAL A 127 15.83 2.61 -6.12
N MET A 128 14.61 2.13 -6.24
CA MET A 128 14.22 1.09 -7.17
C MET A 128 13.43 1.71 -8.31
N LYS A 129 13.69 1.29 -9.54
CA LYS A 129 13.00 1.78 -10.74
C LYS A 129 12.17 0.64 -11.36
N TYR A 130 10.92 0.97 -11.64
CA TYR A 130 10.01 0.09 -12.39
C TYR A 130 10.25 0.24 -13.88
#